data_9a5a693f282f4dfbd97ab99c43d687b4
#
_entry.id   9a5a693f282f4dfbd97ab99c43d687b4
#
_cell.length_a   1.000
_cell.length_b   1.000
_cell.length_c   1.000
_cell.angle_alpha   90.00
_cell.angle_beta   90.00
_cell.angle_gamma   90.00
#
_symmetry.space_group_name_H-M   'P 1'
#
loop_
_entity.id
_entity.type
_entity.pdbx_description
1 polymer ?
#
loop_
_entity_poly.entity_id
_entity_poly.type
_entity_poly.pdbx_seq_one_letter_code
_entity_poly.pdbx_strand_id
1 'polypeptide(L)'
;MSWFWVFVGFCLLIVLHEAGHFFAAKATGMRVERFFLFFGPTIWSVKRGETEYGVKSIPLGGYVKITGMNPEEDVPPEVAHRSYYRQDVWKRIVVVAAGPAVNIVLAFAILFGVYWANGREEIQQSVGAVRSGTPAAKVLQPGDRIVAVDGNRYAGLSTEERLVKFGETVASHRCDGKQVDGCVAKAPVQLQVRRDGQVKTLTVYPRYDEEAKRALVGFSYGSVNQPVGAGAAAKEAGDAIWEVAKGTAHVFSHLFEAEQREQVSGVVGISDVGHQVIEEGLERALLLLAFVSLSLGLVNLLPILPLDGGHIFWSLVEKVRGRPVSLRVMERATAVGIALVLMLFFLGLSNDIGRITGEGFEVR
;
A
#
# COMPACT_ATOMS: atom_id res chain seq x y z
N MET A 1 -10.13 -20.86 -3.41
CA MET A 1 -8.66 -21.07 -3.22
C MET A 1 -7.89 -19.76 -3.03
N SER A 2 -8.30 -18.66 -3.61
CA SER A 2 -7.61 -17.34 -3.53
C SER A 2 -7.43 -16.81 -2.11
N TRP A 3 -8.44 -16.90 -1.24
CA TRP A 3 -8.36 -16.50 0.17
C TRP A 3 -7.27 -17.21 0.98
N PHE A 4 -7.02 -18.48 0.69
CA PHE A 4 -5.93 -19.23 1.31
C PHE A 4 -4.57 -18.62 0.96
N TRP A 5 -4.35 -18.26 -0.29
CA TRP A 5 -3.09 -17.67 -0.73
C TRP A 5 -2.88 -16.25 -0.21
N VAL A 6 -3.97 -15.44 -0.10
CA VAL A 6 -3.91 -14.13 0.58
C VAL A 6 -3.43 -14.30 2.02
N PHE A 7 -4.04 -15.24 2.74
CA PHE A 7 -3.68 -15.52 4.13
C PHE A 7 -2.22 -16.01 4.25
N VAL A 8 -1.80 -16.93 3.40
CA VAL A 8 -0.40 -17.43 3.38
C VAL A 8 0.58 -16.31 3.08
N GLY A 9 0.30 -15.46 2.10
CA GLY A 9 1.12 -14.30 1.78
C GLY A 9 1.26 -13.35 2.96
N PHE A 10 0.16 -13.02 3.63
CA PHE A 10 0.16 -12.17 4.81
C PHE A 10 0.97 -12.78 5.97
N CYS A 11 0.78 -14.09 6.25
CA CYS A 11 1.58 -14.80 7.25
C CYS A 11 3.07 -14.77 6.92
N LEU A 12 3.43 -14.95 5.65
CA LEU A 12 4.81 -14.89 5.21
C LEU A 12 5.43 -13.51 5.45
N LEU A 13 4.71 -12.43 5.14
CA LEU A 13 5.17 -11.06 5.38
C LEU A 13 5.45 -10.81 6.86
N ILE A 14 4.55 -11.27 7.74
CA ILE A 14 4.73 -11.15 9.19
C ILE A 14 5.95 -11.95 9.66
N VAL A 15 6.10 -13.20 9.22
CA VAL A 15 7.23 -14.02 9.60
C VAL A 15 8.56 -13.39 9.20
N LEU A 16 8.63 -12.84 7.99
CA LEU A 16 9.83 -12.17 7.48
C LEU A 16 10.12 -10.87 8.24
N HIS A 17 9.10 -10.11 8.59
CA HIS A 17 9.21 -8.93 9.45
C HIS A 17 9.82 -9.30 10.81
N GLU A 18 9.22 -10.26 11.52
CA GLU A 18 9.71 -10.74 12.81
C GLU A 18 11.11 -11.35 12.71
N ALA A 19 11.41 -12.03 11.60
CA ALA A 19 12.74 -12.57 11.34
C ALA A 19 13.78 -11.46 11.20
N GLY A 20 13.42 -10.29 10.68
CA GLY A 20 14.27 -9.11 10.67
C GLY A 20 14.73 -8.73 12.07
N HIS A 21 13.81 -8.55 13.01
CA HIS A 21 14.11 -8.28 14.42
C HIS A 21 14.95 -9.38 15.06
N PHE A 22 14.56 -10.62 14.82
CA PHE A 22 15.25 -11.79 15.37
C PHE A 22 16.72 -11.86 14.96
N PHE A 23 17.00 -11.78 13.66
CA PHE A 23 18.37 -11.87 13.15
C PHE A 23 19.21 -10.67 13.57
N ALA A 24 18.64 -9.47 13.57
CA ALA A 24 19.34 -8.28 14.03
C ALA A 24 19.64 -8.33 15.53
N ALA A 25 18.70 -8.81 16.37
CA ALA A 25 18.93 -8.99 17.79
C ALA A 25 20.08 -10.00 18.06
N LYS A 26 20.08 -11.12 17.37
CA LYS A 26 21.17 -12.11 17.47
C LYS A 26 22.51 -11.55 16.97
N ALA A 27 22.53 -10.83 15.85
CA ALA A 27 23.73 -10.23 15.29
C ALA A 27 24.34 -9.13 16.21
N THR A 28 23.48 -8.42 16.95
CA THR A 28 23.91 -7.39 17.92
C THR A 28 24.24 -7.96 19.30
N GLY A 29 24.15 -9.28 19.48
CA GLY A 29 24.49 -9.98 20.71
C GLY A 29 23.39 -10.02 21.77
N MET A 30 22.17 -9.60 21.45
CA MET A 30 21.02 -9.66 22.34
C MET A 30 20.49 -11.10 22.47
N ARG A 31 19.96 -11.43 23.65
CA ARG A 31 19.32 -12.73 23.88
C ARG A 31 17.88 -12.69 23.43
N VAL A 32 17.53 -13.59 22.50
CA VAL A 32 16.14 -13.80 22.08
C VAL A 32 15.57 -15.01 22.76
N GLU A 33 14.53 -14.82 23.55
CA GLU A 33 13.86 -15.88 24.32
C GLU A 33 12.83 -16.63 23.48
N ARG A 34 12.02 -15.89 22.69
CA ARG A 34 10.93 -16.45 21.92
C ARG A 34 10.85 -15.84 20.54
N PHE A 35 10.52 -16.70 19.58
CA PHE A 35 10.14 -16.33 18.23
C PHE A 35 8.83 -17.07 17.91
N PHE A 36 7.74 -16.37 17.92
CA PHE A 36 6.42 -16.96 17.74
C PHE A 36 5.66 -16.32 16.61
N LEU A 37 5.03 -17.17 15.80
CA LEU A 37 3.99 -16.75 14.88
C LEU A 37 2.65 -16.75 15.63
N PHE A 38 1.87 -15.69 15.47
CA PHE A 38 0.56 -15.49 16.07
C PHE A 38 0.57 -15.24 17.58
N PHE A 39 -0.60 -14.97 18.15
CA PHE A 39 -0.84 -14.69 19.56
C PHE A 39 -1.76 -15.74 20.21
N GLY A 40 -2.01 -15.62 21.51
CA GLY A 40 -2.91 -16.50 22.26
C GLY A 40 -2.23 -17.78 22.77
N PRO A 41 -3.01 -18.85 22.98
CA PRO A 41 -2.49 -20.16 23.43
C PRO A 41 -1.52 -20.78 22.43
N THR A 42 -0.47 -21.43 22.94
CA THR A 42 0.53 -22.12 22.10
C THR A 42 -0.07 -23.42 21.55
N ILE A 43 -0.06 -23.56 20.21
CA ILE A 43 -0.45 -24.79 19.52
C ILE A 43 0.73 -25.75 19.51
N TRP A 44 1.91 -25.22 19.15
CA TRP A 44 3.14 -25.99 19.06
C TRP A 44 4.35 -25.11 19.35
N SER A 45 5.34 -25.63 20.05
CA SER A 45 6.63 -24.97 20.21
C SER A 45 7.77 -25.96 20.31
N VAL A 46 8.98 -25.50 19.97
CA VAL A 46 10.23 -26.22 20.10
C VAL A 46 11.33 -25.29 20.60
N LYS A 47 12.08 -25.72 21.62
CA LYS A 47 13.21 -24.96 22.11
C LYS A 47 14.50 -25.42 21.42
N ARG A 48 15.21 -24.46 20.80
CA ARG A 48 16.54 -24.69 20.22
C ARG A 48 17.53 -23.70 20.81
N GLY A 49 18.49 -24.20 21.57
CA GLY A 49 19.44 -23.36 22.32
C GLY A 49 18.70 -22.49 23.34
N GLU A 50 18.89 -21.20 23.26
CA GLU A 50 18.29 -20.22 24.17
C GLU A 50 16.91 -19.69 23.71
N THR A 51 16.48 -20.03 22.47
CA THR A 51 15.25 -19.50 21.86
C THR A 51 14.21 -20.61 21.77
N GLU A 52 12.96 -20.26 22.11
CA GLU A 52 11.76 -21.06 21.88
C GLU A 52 11.07 -20.56 20.61
N TYR A 53 10.87 -21.47 19.65
CA TYR A 53 10.16 -21.20 18.38
C TYR A 53 8.79 -21.85 18.44
N GLY A 54 7.75 -21.17 17.95
CA GLY A 54 6.42 -21.77 17.98
C GLY A 54 5.35 -21.03 17.20
N VAL A 55 4.17 -21.66 17.21
CA VAL A 55 2.96 -21.14 16.58
C VAL A 55 1.85 -21.12 17.63
N LYS A 56 1.09 -20.04 17.63
CA LYS A 56 -0.06 -19.82 18.52
C LYS A 56 -1.37 -19.79 17.73
N SER A 57 -2.50 -19.74 18.43
CA SER A 57 -3.81 -20.03 17.84
C SER A 57 -4.51 -18.82 17.19
N ILE A 58 -4.13 -17.58 17.51
CA ILE A 58 -4.80 -16.37 17.03
C ILE A 58 -3.96 -15.75 15.91
N PRO A 59 -4.39 -15.78 14.64
CA PRO A 59 -3.56 -15.39 13.50
C PRO A 59 -3.49 -13.85 13.34
N LEU A 60 -3.07 -13.18 14.40
CA LEU A 60 -2.88 -11.73 14.44
C LEU A 60 -1.41 -11.43 14.74
N GLY A 61 -0.61 -11.24 13.68
CA GLY A 61 0.80 -10.84 13.84
C GLY A 61 1.75 -11.96 14.26
N GLY A 62 2.88 -11.56 14.77
CA GLY A 62 3.92 -12.41 15.37
C GLY A 62 4.62 -11.65 16.47
N TYR A 63 5.57 -12.26 17.16
CA TYR A 63 6.42 -11.51 18.09
C TYR A 63 7.77 -12.18 18.34
N VAL A 64 8.75 -11.32 18.53
CA VAL A 64 10.08 -11.69 19.02
C VAL A 64 10.22 -11.18 20.44
N LYS A 65 10.40 -12.09 21.43
CA LYS A 65 10.71 -11.68 22.79
C LYS A 65 12.22 -11.60 22.98
N ILE A 66 12.72 -10.40 23.13
CA ILE A 66 14.11 -10.11 23.48
C ILE A 66 14.18 -9.90 25.00
N THR A 67 15.13 -10.53 25.67
CA THR A 67 15.34 -10.38 27.12
C THR A 67 15.50 -8.92 27.51
N GLY A 68 14.79 -8.49 28.56
CA GLY A 68 14.85 -7.10 29.07
C GLY A 68 14.32 -6.06 28.09
N MET A 69 13.35 -6.41 27.25
CA MET A 69 12.62 -5.43 26.42
C MET A 69 11.61 -4.65 27.28
N ASN A 70 11.11 -5.24 28.35
CA ASN A 70 10.42 -4.52 29.41
C ASN A 70 11.45 -4.10 30.49
N PRO A 71 11.59 -2.81 30.82
CA PRO A 71 12.51 -2.34 31.87
C PRO A 71 12.27 -2.93 33.25
N GLU A 72 11.05 -3.37 33.55
CA GLU A 72 10.65 -3.97 34.83
C GLU A 72 10.86 -5.51 34.86
N GLU A 73 11.31 -6.08 33.74
CA GLU A 73 11.58 -7.52 33.67
C GLU A 73 12.75 -7.89 34.59
N ASP A 74 12.52 -8.86 35.48
CA ASP A 74 13.58 -9.42 36.31
C ASP A 74 14.52 -10.29 35.45
N VAL A 75 15.65 -9.71 35.08
CA VAL A 75 16.62 -10.34 34.18
C VAL A 75 17.72 -10.96 34.99
N PRO A 76 17.94 -12.30 34.89
CA PRO A 76 19.03 -12.99 35.59
C PRO A 76 20.39 -12.33 35.33
N PRO A 77 21.24 -12.19 36.37
CA PRO A 77 22.52 -11.49 36.26
C PRO A 77 23.44 -12.03 35.15
N GLU A 78 23.37 -13.34 34.88
CA GLU A 78 24.22 -14.03 33.90
C GLU A 78 23.94 -13.56 32.47
N VAL A 79 22.70 -13.15 32.16
CA VAL A 79 22.27 -12.71 30.82
C VAL A 79 21.97 -11.24 30.75
N ALA A 80 22.07 -10.51 31.84
CA ALA A 80 21.73 -9.09 31.94
C ALA A 80 22.55 -8.22 30.99
N HIS A 81 23.79 -8.58 30.67
CA HIS A 81 24.64 -7.88 29.70
C HIS A 81 24.11 -8.01 28.23
N ARG A 82 23.23 -8.99 27.99
CA ARG A 82 22.61 -9.25 26.68
C ARG A 82 21.16 -8.73 26.59
N SER A 83 20.69 -8.04 27.63
CA SER A 83 19.33 -7.49 27.67
C SER A 83 19.21 -6.24 26.80
N TYR A 84 18.03 -6.04 26.18
CA TYR A 84 17.73 -4.95 25.23
C TYR A 84 18.06 -3.57 25.81
N TYR A 85 17.54 -3.22 26.99
CA TYR A 85 17.73 -1.89 27.58
C TYR A 85 19.15 -1.62 28.09
N ARG A 86 20.00 -2.66 28.25
CA ARG A 86 21.43 -2.50 28.58
C ARG A 86 22.32 -2.34 27.36
N GLN A 87 21.78 -2.54 26.15
CA GLN A 87 22.55 -2.33 24.92
C GLN A 87 22.59 -0.86 24.54
N ASP A 88 23.64 -0.50 23.79
CA ASP A 88 23.78 0.82 23.18
C ASP A 88 22.54 1.17 22.37
N VAL A 89 22.16 2.46 22.39
CA VAL A 89 20.99 2.97 21.67
C VAL A 89 21.00 2.59 20.18
N TRP A 90 22.17 2.67 19.53
CA TRP A 90 22.27 2.34 18.11
C TRP A 90 21.94 0.88 17.81
N LYS A 91 22.34 -0.08 18.70
CA LYS A 91 22.00 -1.49 18.55
C LYS A 91 20.50 -1.72 18.69
N ARG A 92 19.86 -1.02 19.64
CA ARG A 92 18.41 -1.08 19.84
C ARG A 92 17.68 -0.55 18.60
N ILE A 93 18.12 0.57 18.02
CA ILE A 93 17.57 1.13 16.79
C ILE A 93 17.73 0.15 15.63
N VAL A 94 18.91 -0.45 15.44
CA VAL A 94 19.16 -1.44 14.38
C VAL A 94 18.22 -2.63 14.50
N VAL A 95 18.03 -3.16 15.72
CA VAL A 95 17.14 -4.31 15.95
C VAL A 95 15.69 -3.97 15.61
N VAL A 96 15.21 -2.81 16.05
CA VAL A 96 13.83 -2.42 15.83
C VAL A 96 13.59 -2.00 14.37
N ALA A 97 14.55 -1.35 13.73
CA ALA A 97 14.42 -0.97 12.32
C ALA A 97 14.51 -2.16 11.35
N ALA A 98 15.08 -3.29 11.79
CA ALA A 98 15.33 -4.45 10.94
C ALA A 98 14.03 -5.12 10.43
N GLY A 99 12.95 -5.16 11.24
CA GLY A 99 11.64 -5.66 10.80
C GLY A 99 11.09 -4.87 9.61
N PRO A 100 10.84 -3.57 9.77
CA PRO A 100 10.41 -2.71 8.67
C PRO A 100 11.35 -2.73 7.45
N ALA A 101 12.68 -2.76 7.69
CA ALA A 101 13.65 -2.81 6.61
C ALA A 101 13.52 -4.07 5.76
N VAL A 102 13.29 -5.24 6.36
CA VAL A 102 13.06 -6.49 5.62
C VAL A 102 11.84 -6.36 4.71
N ASN A 103 10.76 -5.76 5.18
CA ASN A 103 9.56 -5.57 4.37
C ASN A 103 9.80 -4.62 3.19
N ILE A 104 10.53 -3.54 3.39
CA ILE A 104 10.89 -2.61 2.31
C ILE A 104 11.82 -3.29 1.28
N VAL A 105 12.83 -4.04 1.75
CA VAL A 105 13.74 -4.80 0.87
C VAL A 105 12.98 -5.88 0.09
N LEU A 106 12.05 -6.58 0.73
CA LEU A 106 11.21 -7.58 0.07
C LEU A 106 10.31 -6.94 -1.00
N ALA A 107 9.67 -5.82 -0.68
CA ALA A 107 8.87 -5.07 -1.64
C ALA A 107 9.72 -4.63 -2.85
N PHE A 108 10.93 -4.10 -2.61
CA PHE A 108 11.86 -3.76 -3.67
C PHE A 108 12.23 -4.97 -4.51
N ALA A 109 12.57 -6.10 -3.90
CA ALA A 109 12.96 -7.31 -4.62
C ALA A 109 11.83 -7.85 -5.52
N ILE A 110 10.59 -7.82 -5.02
CA ILE A 110 9.41 -8.25 -5.80
C ILE A 110 9.15 -7.28 -6.95
N LEU A 111 9.09 -5.96 -6.70
CA LEU A 111 8.88 -4.94 -7.73
C LEU A 111 9.96 -4.99 -8.80
N PHE A 112 11.24 -5.06 -8.38
CA PHE A 112 12.36 -5.22 -9.28
C PHE A 112 12.21 -6.46 -10.17
N GLY A 113 11.87 -7.62 -9.57
CA GLY A 113 11.68 -8.87 -10.30
C GLY A 113 10.54 -8.79 -11.31
N VAL A 114 9.41 -8.20 -10.93
CA VAL A 114 8.25 -8.01 -11.82
C VAL A 114 8.60 -7.08 -12.98
N TYR A 115 9.18 -5.90 -12.70
CA TYR A 115 9.55 -4.96 -13.77
C TYR A 115 10.65 -5.50 -14.68
N TRP A 116 11.59 -6.28 -14.14
CA TRP A 116 12.65 -6.87 -14.96
C TRP A 116 12.14 -8.02 -15.84
N ALA A 117 11.20 -8.83 -15.34
CA ALA A 117 10.63 -9.95 -16.07
C ALA A 117 9.57 -9.54 -17.09
N ASN A 118 8.65 -8.65 -16.70
CA ASN A 118 7.48 -8.31 -17.50
C ASN A 118 7.62 -6.94 -18.21
N GLY A 119 8.61 -6.14 -17.82
CA GLY A 119 8.77 -4.77 -18.31
C GLY A 119 7.95 -3.77 -17.51
N ARG A 120 7.98 -2.51 -18.00
CA ARG A 120 7.17 -1.42 -17.47
C ARG A 120 5.88 -1.31 -18.27
N GLU A 121 4.75 -1.20 -17.58
CA GLU A 121 3.48 -0.89 -18.22
C GLU A 121 3.49 0.55 -18.72
N GLU A 122 3.39 0.73 -20.03
CA GLU A 122 3.28 2.05 -20.67
C GLU A 122 1.86 2.24 -21.21
N ILE A 123 1.18 3.27 -20.69
CA ILE A 123 -0.17 3.62 -21.15
C ILE A 123 -0.08 4.14 -22.58
N GLN A 124 -0.85 3.52 -23.44
CA GLN A 124 -0.93 3.91 -24.85
C GLN A 124 -2.10 4.86 -25.10
N GLN A 125 -1.96 5.65 -26.16
CA GLN A 125 -3.01 6.56 -26.62
C GLN A 125 -4.16 5.82 -27.37
N SER A 126 -4.33 4.53 -27.10
CA SER A 126 -5.35 3.66 -27.67
C SER A 126 -6.40 3.28 -26.62
N VAL A 127 -7.62 3.07 -27.07
CA VAL A 127 -8.70 2.55 -26.24
C VAL A 127 -8.40 1.08 -25.92
N GLY A 128 -8.28 0.75 -24.63
CA GLY A 128 -8.08 -0.62 -24.16
C GLY A 128 -9.40 -1.34 -23.95
N ALA A 129 -10.24 -0.82 -23.07
CA ALA A 129 -11.55 -1.37 -22.78
C ALA A 129 -12.62 -0.27 -22.82
N VAL A 130 -13.83 -0.66 -23.17
CA VAL A 130 -14.99 0.22 -23.18
C VAL A 130 -16.04 -0.34 -22.20
N ARG A 131 -16.39 0.47 -21.20
CA ARG A 131 -17.35 0.06 -20.16
C ARG A 131 -18.76 0.00 -20.76
N SER A 132 -19.44 -1.14 -20.57
CA SER A 132 -20.83 -1.34 -21.01
C SER A 132 -21.78 -0.32 -20.37
N GLY A 133 -22.77 0.14 -21.12
CA GLY A 133 -23.74 1.13 -20.65
C GLY A 133 -23.27 2.59 -20.64
N THR A 134 -22.00 2.85 -20.98
CA THR A 134 -21.44 4.19 -21.06
C THR A 134 -21.64 4.84 -22.44
N PRO A 135 -21.48 6.17 -22.55
CA PRO A 135 -21.52 6.86 -23.85
C PRO A 135 -20.48 6.33 -24.84
N ALA A 136 -19.29 5.94 -24.38
CA ALA A 136 -18.22 5.37 -25.19
C ALA A 136 -18.64 4.07 -25.88
N ALA A 137 -19.43 3.22 -25.21
CA ALA A 137 -19.84 1.90 -25.72
C ALA A 137 -20.61 1.96 -27.07
N LYS A 138 -21.15 3.11 -27.40
CA LYS A 138 -21.91 3.30 -28.66
C LYS A 138 -21.02 3.62 -29.85
N VAL A 139 -19.82 4.14 -29.63
CA VAL A 139 -19.00 4.76 -30.68
C VAL A 139 -17.56 4.33 -30.71
N LEU A 140 -16.97 4.03 -29.53
CA LEU A 140 -15.58 3.60 -29.41
C LEU A 140 -15.45 2.07 -29.49
N GLN A 141 -14.31 1.63 -29.96
CA GLN A 141 -13.92 0.21 -30.01
C GLN A 141 -12.52 0.03 -29.41
N PRO A 142 -12.26 -1.10 -28.75
CA PRO A 142 -10.90 -1.44 -28.36
C PRO A 142 -9.94 -1.33 -29.55
N GLY A 143 -8.76 -0.73 -29.35
CA GLY A 143 -7.78 -0.47 -30.40
C GLY A 143 -7.91 0.89 -31.09
N ASP A 144 -8.99 1.63 -30.91
CA ASP A 144 -9.10 3.02 -31.42
C ASP A 144 -8.00 3.89 -30.84
N ARG A 145 -7.17 4.52 -31.67
CA ARG A 145 -6.16 5.46 -31.20
C ARG A 145 -6.73 6.87 -31.17
N ILE A 146 -6.84 7.48 -29.98
CA ILE A 146 -7.33 8.85 -29.82
C ILE A 146 -6.28 9.84 -30.36
N VAL A 147 -6.63 10.63 -31.35
CA VAL A 147 -5.72 11.55 -32.03
C VAL A 147 -5.92 12.98 -31.54
N ALA A 148 -7.18 13.38 -31.31
CA ALA A 148 -7.54 14.69 -30.81
C ALA A 148 -8.86 14.64 -30.02
N VAL A 149 -9.04 15.57 -29.09
CA VAL A 149 -10.28 15.82 -28.37
C VAL A 149 -10.64 17.27 -28.59
N ASP A 150 -11.85 17.53 -29.10
CA ASP A 150 -12.34 18.85 -29.50
C ASP A 150 -11.36 19.64 -30.41
N GLY A 151 -10.72 18.92 -31.35
CA GLY A 151 -9.73 19.46 -32.26
C GLY A 151 -8.34 19.64 -31.67
N ASN A 152 -8.17 19.52 -30.34
CA ASN A 152 -6.88 19.66 -29.67
C ASN A 152 -6.08 18.37 -29.73
N ARG A 153 -4.88 18.44 -30.31
CA ARG A 153 -3.95 17.29 -30.42
C ARG A 153 -2.88 17.27 -29.32
N TYR A 154 -2.69 18.40 -28.63
CA TYR A 154 -1.65 18.63 -27.63
C TYR A 154 -0.27 18.15 -28.11
N ALA A 155 0.08 18.56 -29.34
CA ALA A 155 1.38 18.25 -29.96
C ALA A 155 2.52 18.83 -29.11
N GLY A 156 3.60 18.05 -28.96
CA GLY A 156 4.77 18.46 -28.16
C GLY A 156 4.74 18.02 -26.70
N LEU A 157 3.61 17.54 -26.18
CA LEU A 157 3.53 16.91 -24.86
C LEU A 157 3.90 15.42 -24.94
N SER A 158 4.39 14.88 -23.85
CA SER A 158 4.54 13.42 -23.68
C SER A 158 3.20 12.71 -23.84
N THR A 159 3.21 11.40 -24.04
CA THR A 159 1.97 10.62 -24.14
C THR A 159 1.13 10.78 -22.88
N GLU A 160 1.74 10.65 -21.70
CA GLU A 160 1.07 10.76 -20.41
C GLU A 160 0.41 12.13 -20.20
N GLU A 161 1.17 13.23 -20.40
CA GLU A 161 0.63 14.59 -20.29
C GLU A 161 -0.53 14.82 -21.27
N ARG A 162 -0.45 14.26 -22.48
CA ARG A 162 -1.50 14.35 -23.50
C ARG A 162 -2.76 13.64 -23.07
N LEU A 163 -2.65 12.43 -22.47
CA LEU A 163 -3.80 11.69 -21.99
C LEU A 163 -4.50 12.43 -20.83
N VAL A 164 -3.72 13.06 -19.94
CA VAL A 164 -4.27 13.92 -18.88
C VAL A 164 -5.03 15.08 -19.50
N LYS A 165 -4.45 15.79 -20.49
CA LYS A 165 -5.11 16.90 -21.17
C LYS A 165 -6.37 16.50 -21.94
N PHE A 166 -6.39 15.31 -22.53
CA PHE A 166 -7.60 14.77 -23.14
C PHE A 166 -8.69 14.54 -22.08
N GLY A 167 -8.32 13.97 -20.92
CA GLY A 167 -9.25 13.78 -19.80
C GLY A 167 -9.81 15.11 -19.26
N GLU A 168 -8.96 16.13 -19.09
CA GLU A 168 -9.37 17.49 -18.68
C GLU A 168 -10.34 18.11 -19.68
N THR A 169 -10.08 17.95 -20.99
CA THR A 169 -10.97 18.47 -22.04
C THR A 169 -12.33 17.79 -21.97
N VAL A 170 -12.40 16.47 -21.81
CA VAL A 170 -13.66 15.74 -21.61
C VAL A 170 -14.37 16.25 -20.35
N ALA A 171 -13.65 16.38 -19.24
CA ALA A 171 -14.20 16.80 -17.94
C ALA A 171 -14.70 18.25 -17.93
N SER A 172 -14.26 19.10 -18.89
CA SER A 172 -14.75 20.48 -19.03
C SER A 172 -16.19 20.58 -19.53
N HIS A 173 -16.71 19.50 -20.13
CA HIS A 173 -18.10 19.43 -20.59
C HIS A 173 -19.04 19.21 -19.42
N ARG A 174 -19.97 20.15 -19.21
CA ARG A 174 -20.88 20.17 -18.08
C ARG A 174 -22.31 19.92 -18.46
N CYS A 175 -23.09 19.40 -17.55
CA CYS A 175 -24.54 19.31 -17.68
C CYS A 175 -25.21 20.69 -17.67
N ASP A 176 -26.43 20.78 -18.16
CA ASP A 176 -27.24 21.99 -18.01
C ASP A 176 -27.86 21.99 -16.58
N GLY A 177 -27.37 22.88 -15.72
CA GLY A 177 -27.79 22.98 -14.32
C GLY A 177 -26.84 22.29 -13.31
N LYS A 178 -27.42 21.60 -12.31
CA LYS A 178 -26.61 20.92 -11.27
C LYS A 178 -25.92 19.69 -11.82
N GLN A 179 -24.67 19.51 -11.44
CA GLN A 179 -23.91 18.28 -11.73
C GLN A 179 -24.41 17.21 -10.76
N VAL A 180 -25.19 16.26 -11.26
CA VAL A 180 -25.71 15.11 -10.52
C VAL A 180 -25.32 13.84 -11.28
N ASP A 181 -25.21 12.73 -10.57
CA ASP A 181 -24.79 11.48 -11.18
C ASP A 181 -25.60 11.08 -12.40
N GLY A 182 -24.91 10.62 -13.44
CA GLY A 182 -25.51 10.21 -14.71
C GLY A 182 -26.03 11.34 -15.59
N CYS A 183 -25.97 12.62 -15.16
CA CYS A 183 -26.43 13.72 -16.00
C CYS A 183 -25.56 13.84 -17.26
N VAL A 184 -26.21 14.10 -18.39
CA VAL A 184 -25.55 14.19 -19.70
C VAL A 184 -25.09 15.62 -19.99
N ALA A 185 -23.86 15.76 -20.47
CA ALA A 185 -23.30 17.07 -20.82
C ALA A 185 -24.14 17.76 -21.90
N LYS A 186 -24.28 19.08 -21.79
CA LYS A 186 -25.04 19.91 -22.74
C LYS A 186 -24.42 19.90 -24.14
N ALA A 187 -23.11 19.95 -24.21
CA ALA A 187 -22.36 19.91 -25.46
C ALA A 187 -21.65 18.57 -25.62
N PRO A 188 -21.62 18.00 -26.84
CA PRO A 188 -20.86 16.78 -27.07
C PRO A 188 -19.36 17.05 -27.13
N VAL A 189 -18.56 16.04 -26.79
CA VAL A 189 -17.13 15.98 -27.08
C VAL A 189 -16.93 15.40 -28.48
N GLN A 190 -16.01 15.98 -29.23
CA GLN A 190 -15.56 15.49 -30.53
C GLN A 190 -14.27 14.70 -30.37
N LEU A 191 -14.35 13.37 -30.46
CA LEU A 191 -13.20 12.48 -30.41
C LEU A 191 -12.71 12.18 -31.82
N GLN A 192 -11.52 12.62 -32.19
CA GLN A 192 -10.87 12.15 -33.41
C GLN A 192 -10.09 10.87 -33.07
N VAL A 193 -10.49 9.78 -33.69
CA VAL A 193 -9.84 8.47 -33.48
C VAL A 193 -9.27 7.97 -34.81
N ARG A 194 -8.15 7.26 -34.73
CA ARG A 194 -7.63 6.49 -35.86
C ARG A 194 -8.08 5.05 -35.70
N ARG A 195 -8.90 4.58 -36.62
CA ARG A 195 -9.43 3.23 -36.74
C ARG A 195 -9.13 2.69 -38.14
N ASP A 196 -8.45 1.55 -38.24
CA ASP A 196 -8.07 0.92 -39.52
C ASP A 196 -7.28 1.87 -40.45
N GLY A 197 -6.38 2.67 -39.88
CA GLY A 197 -5.57 3.65 -40.60
C GLY A 197 -6.27 4.96 -40.93
N GLN A 198 -7.60 5.05 -40.84
CA GLN A 198 -8.38 6.23 -41.14
C GLN A 198 -8.71 7.04 -39.89
N VAL A 199 -8.70 8.37 -40.03
CA VAL A 199 -9.14 9.26 -38.94
C VAL A 199 -10.65 9.48 -39.07
N LYS A 200 -11.38 9.10 -38.01
CA LYS A 200 -12.84 9.28 -37.89
C LYS A 200 -13.11 10.25 -36.74
N THR A 201 -14.08 11.14 -36.94
CA THR A 201 -14.58 12.02 -35.88
C THR A 201 -15.84 11.40 -35.28
N LEU A 202 -15.81 11.13 -34.00
CA LEU A 202 -16.91 10.55 -33.26
C LEU A 202 -17.47 11.59 -32.29
N THR A 203 -18.77 11.69 -32.21
CA THR A 203 -19.48 12.63 -31.34
C THR A 203 -20.00 11.85 -30.13
N VAL A 204 -19.62 12.25 -28.92
CA VAL A 204 -19.97 11.58 -27.67
C VAL A 204 -20.45 12.62 -26.67
N TYR A 205 -21.55 12.33 -25.98
CA TYR A 205 -22.04 13.15 -24.88
C TYR A 205 -21.52 12.57 -23.56
N PRO A 206 -20.54 13.23 -22.88
CA PRO A 206 -20.07 12.76 -21.58
C PRO A 206 -21.19 12.73 -20.55
N ARG A 207 -21.08 11.83 -19.57
CA ARG A 207 -21.94 11.81 -18.40
C ARG A 207 -21.15 12.18 -17.16
N TYR A 208 -21.76 12.96 -16.28
CA TYR A 208 -21.18 13.26 -14.98
C TYR A 208 -21.22 12.01 -14.12
N ASP A 209 -20.09 11.73 -13.50
CA ASP A 209 -19.89 10.65 -12.57
C ASP A 209 -19.65 11.28 -11.20
N GLU A 210 -20.56 11.03 -10.25
CA GLU A 210 -20.53 11.63 -8.92
C GLU A 210 -19.30 11.21 -8.14
N GLU A 211 -18.86 9.98 -8.32
CA GLU A 211 -17.70 9.41 -7.62
C GLU A 211 -16.40 10.01 -8.16
N ALA A 212 -16.26 10.11 -9.49
CA ALA A 212 -15.11 10.77 -10.10
C ALA A 212 -15.18 12.31 -10.03
N LYS A 213 -16.32 12.88 -9.60
CA LYS A 213 -16.62 14.33 -9.54
C LYS A 213 -16.33 15.05 -10.86
N ARG A 214 -16.50 14.36 -12.00
CA ARG A 214 -16.22 14.89 -13.35
C ARG A 214 -17.03 14.19 -14.44
N ALA A 215 -17.11 14.84 -15.60
CA ALA A 215 -17.71 14.22 -16.76
C ALA A 215 -16.78 13.19 -17.42
N LEU A 216 -17.32 12.02 -17.73
CA LEU A 216 -16.61 10.89 -18.33
C LEU A 216 -17.33 10.38 -19.57
N VAL A 217 -16.59 9.72 -20.46
CA VAL A 217 -17.17 9.00 -21.62
C VAL A 217 -17.21 7.48 -21.41
N GLY A 218 -16.41 6.94 -20.48
CA GLY A 218 -16.49 5.54 -20.02
C GLY A 218 -15.67 4.54 -20.84
N PHE A 219 -14.39 4.82 -21.03
CA PHE A 219 -13.40 3.88 -21.57
C PHE A 219 -12.09 3.97 -20.75
N SER A 220 -11.27 2.94 -20.83
CA SER A 220 -9.89 2.96 -20.35
C SER A 220 -8.90 2.97 -21.51
N TYR A 221 -7.74 3.57 -21.27
CA TYR A 221 -6.64 3.47 -22.22
C TYR A 221 -6.04 2.08 -22.20
N GLY A 222 -5.53 1.62 -23.34
CA GLY A 222 -4.73 0.40 -23.42
C GLY A 222 -3.34 0.62 -22.86
N SER A 223 -2.73 -0.47 -22.45
CA SER A 223 -1.32 -0.48 -22.01
C SER A 223 -0.56 -1.59 -22.71
N VAL A 224 0.75 -1.43 -22.79
CA VAL A 224 1.68 -2.46 -23.26
C VAL A 224 2.86 -2.53 -22.31
N ASN A 225 3.33 -3.73 -22.06
CA ASN A 225 4.54 -3.92 -21.28
C ASN A 225 5.77 -3.70 -22.18
N GLN A 226 6.56 -2.67 -21.87
CA GLN A 226 7.83 -2.44 -22.55
C GLN A 226 8.97 -3.11 -21.76
N PRO A 227 9.73 -4.04 -22.37
CA PRO A 227 10.88 -4.65 -21.72
C PRO A 227 11.89 -3.60 -21.26
N VAL A 228 12.34 -3.71 -20.02
CA VAL A 228 13.31 -2.79 -19.42
C VAL A 228 14.54 -3.55 -18.95
N GLY A 229 15.72 -2.93 -19.06
CA GLY A 229 16.95 -3.51 -18.50
C GLY A 229 16.97 -3.44 -16.97
N ALA A 230 17.83 -4.25 -16.33
CA ALA A 230 17.90 -4.34 -14.86
C ALA A 230 18.08 -2.98 -14.15
N GLY A 231 18.89 -2.07 -14.70
CA GLY A 231 19.05 -0.73 -14.12
C GLY A 231 17.77 0.10 -14.15
N ALA A 232 17.01 0.03 -15.25
CA ALA A 232 15.72 0.71 -15.35
C ALA A 232 14.68 0.05 -14.44
N ALA A 233 14.62 -1.28 -14.37
CA ALA A 233 13.74 -2.00 -13.45
C ALA A 233 14.02 -1.63 -11.98
N ALA A 234 15.29 -1.51 -11.57
CA ALA A 234 15.65 -1.07 -10.22
C ALA A 234 15.21 0.37 -9.94
N LYS A 235 15.34 1.25 -10.95
CA LYS A 235 14.86 2.64 -10.84
C LYS A 235 13.33 2.68 -10.69
N GLU A 236 12.58 1.97 -11.53
CA GLU A 236 11.11 1.90 -11.44
C GLU A 236 10.65 1.36 -10.09
N ALA A 237 11.30 0.31 -9.56
CA ALA A 237 11.01 -0.22 -8.22
C ALA A 237 11.28 0.82 -7.13
N GLY A 238 12.38 1.58 -7.23
CA GLY A 238 12.69 2.67 -6.31
C GLY A 238 11.70 3.82 -6.38
N ASP A 239 11.32 4.22 -7.58
CA ASP A 239 10.33 5.28 -7.82
C ASP A 239 8.96 4.88 -7.27
N ALA A 240 8.52 3.63 -7.50
CA ALA A 240 7.27 3.10 -6.95
C ALA A 240 7.26 3.12 -5.41
N ILE A 241 8.35 2.68 -4.77
CA ILE A 241 8.49 2.73 -3.30
C ILE A 241 8.40 4.19 -2.82
N TRP A 242 9.08 5.11 -3.50
CA TRP A 242 9.07 6.52 -3.14
C TRP A 242 7.67 7.15 -3.25
N GLU A 243 6.92 6.83 -4.31
CA GLU A 243 5.54 7.31 -4.49
C GLU A 243 4.62 6.79 -3.39
N VAL A 244 4.70 5.50 -3.05
CA VAL A 244 3.93 4.92 -1.93
C VAL A 244 4.33 5.56 -0.60
N ALA A 245 5.62 5.79 -0.37
CA ALA A 245 6.09 6.44 0.86
C ALA A 245 5.58 7.88 0.99
N LYS A 246 5.61 8.66 -0.10
CA LYS A 246 5.03 10.01 -0.15
C LYS A 246 3.53 9.99 0.09
N GLY A 247 2.81 9.09 -0.58
CA GLY A 247 1.37 8.91 -0.40
C GLY A 247 1.02 8.56 1.04
N THR A 248 1.73 7.61 1.64
CA THR A 248 1.58 7.23 3.05
C THR A 248 1.80 8.43 3.97
N ALA A 249 2.89 9.18 3.78
CA ALA A 249 3.18 10.37 4.59
C ALA A 249 2.11 11.45 4.41
N HIS A 250 1.58 11.63 3.20
CA HIS A 250 0.50 12.58 2.92
C HIS A 250 -0.79 12.20 3.65
N VAL A 251 -1.23 10.95 3.55
CA VAL A 251 -2.44 10.45 4.25
C VAL A 251 -2.31 10.65 5.77
N PHE A 252 -1.16 10.31 6.36
CA PHE A 252 -0.97 10.49 7.80
C PHE A 252 -0.90 11.96 8.23
N SER A 253 -0.35 12.86 7.41
CA SER A 253 -0.29 14.29 7.71
C SER A 253 -1.66 14.98 7.60
N HIS A 254 -2.58 14.45 6.79
CA HIS A 254 -3.92 14.99 6.54
C HIS A 254 -5.06 14.09 7.06
N LEU A 255 -4.75 13.18 7.99
CA LEU A 255 -5.68 12.16 8.50
C LEU A 255 -6.96 12.74 9.11
N PHE A 256 -6.91 13.98 9.59
CA PHE A 256 -8.08 14.67 10.18
C PHE A 256 -9.00 15.33 9.14
N GLU A 257 -8.60 15.37 7.87
CA GLU A 257 -9.44 15.87 6.78
C GLU A 257 -10.47 14.80 6.38
N ALA A 258 -11.72 15.19 6.16
CA ALA A 258 -12.81 14.25 5.86
C ALA A 258 -12.55 13.45 4.58
N GLU A 259 -12.02 14.10 3.55
CA GLU A 259 -11.73 13.52 2.25
C GLU A 259 -10.66 12.40 2.34
N GLN A 260 -9.65 12.56 3.18
CA GLN A 260 -8.60 11.56 3.38
C GLN A 260 -9.08 10.35 4.20
N ARG A 261 -10.03 10.57 5.12
CA ARG A 261 -10.60 9.47 5.92
C ARG A 261 -11.41 8.48 5.09
N GLU A 262 -12.08 8.94 4.05
CA GLU A 262 -12.84 8.09 3.12
C GLU A 262 -11.93 7.17 2.30
N GLN A 263 -10.64 7.52 2.12
CA GLN A 263 -9.66 6.72 1.37
C GLN A 263 -9.07 5.57 2.20
N VAL A 264 -9.25 5.59 3.53
CA VAL A 264 -8.73 4.52 4.40
C VAL A 264 -9.56 3.25 4.20
N SER A 265 -8.94 2.21 3.65
CA SER A 265 -9.53 0.87 3.57
C SER A 265 -9.16 0.04 4.78
N GLY A 266 -10.12 -0.75 5.27
CA GLY A 266 -9.90 -1.70 6.35
C GLY A 266 -9.49 -3.08 5.84
N VAL A 267 -9.49 -4.05 6.76
CA VAL A 267 -9.07 -5.44 6.48
C VAL A 267 -9.97 -6.12 5.46
N VAL A 268 -11.26 -5.79 5.45
CA VAL A 268 -12.24 -6.40 4.54
C VAL A 268 -12.00 -5.92 3.11
N GLY A 269 -11.77 -4.60 2.91
CA GLY A 269 -11.46 -4.05 1.59
C GLY A 269 -10.16 -4.61 1.01
N ILE A 270 -9.10 -4.71 1.82
CA ILE A 270 -7.82 -5.31 1.40
C ILE A 270 -8.01 -6.79 1.01
N SER A 271 -8.85 -7.52 1.74
CA SER A 271 -9.11 -8.93 1.45
C SER A 271 -9.90 -9.12 0.15
N ASP A 272 -10.89 -8.28 -0.12
CA ASP A 272 -11.70 -8.36 -1.33
C ASP A 272 -10.89 -7.99 -2.58
N VAL A 273 -10.13 -6.90 -2.52
CA VAL A 273 -9.17 -6.54 -3.56
C VAL A 273 -8.15 -7.66 -3.78
N GLY A 274 -7.65 -8.28 -2.70
CA GLY A 274 -6.72 -9.40 -2.78
C GLY A 274 -7.30 -10.60 -3.52
N HIS A 275 -8.56 -10.91 -3.32
CA HIS A 275 -9.24 -11.98 -4.04
C HIS A 275 -9.34 -11.70 -5.54
N GLN A 276 -9.78 -10.51 -5.93
CA GLN A 276 -9.92 -10.10 -7.32
C GLN A 276 -8.56 -10.10 -8.05
N VAL A 277 -7.54 -9.52 -7.42
CA VAL A 277 -6.19 -9.40 -7.99
C VAL A 277 -5.51 -10.76 -8.21
N ILE A 278 -5.73 -11.75 -7.32
CA ILE A 278 -5.17 -13.10 -7.53
C ILE A 278 -5.82 -13.80 -8.73
N GLU A 279 -7.07 -13.52 -9.03
CA GLU A 279 -7.75 -14.06 -10.21
C GLU A 279 -7.23 -13.44 -11.52
N GLU A 280 -6.68 -12.23 -11.48
CA GLU A 280 -6.05 -11.56 -12.62
C GLU A 280 -4.66 -12.11 -12.98
N GLY A 281 -4.03 -12.90 -12.09
CA GLY A 281 -2.79 -13.60 -12.36
C GLY A 281 -1.65 -13.32 -11.39
N LEU A 282 -0.55 -14.07 -11.57
CA LEU A 282 0.60 -14.05 -10.67
C LEU A 282 1.26 -12.67 -10.56
N GLU A 283 1.36 -11.95 -11.69
CA GLU A 283 1.98 -10.61 -11.71
C GLU A 283 1.25 -9.65 -10.76
N ARG A 284 -0.07 -9.56 -10.91
CA ARG A 284 -0.91 -8.69 -10.06
C ARG A 284 -0.85 -9.10 -8.60
N ALA A 285 -0.85 -10.41 -8.32
CA ALA A 285 -0.71 -10.93 -6.97
C ALA A 285 0.65 -10.55 -6.33
N LEU A 286 1.75 -10.60 -7.10
CA LEU A 286 3.08 -10.18 -6.64
C LEU A 286 3.13 -8.67 -6.38
N LEU A 287 2.55 -7.85 -7.26
CA LEU A 287 2.47 -6.40 -7.07
C LEU A 287 1.68 -6.05 -5.80
N LEU A 288 0.56 -6.71 -5.56
CA LEU A 288 -0.21 -6.54 -4.33
C LEU A 288 0.61 -6.94 -3.08
N LEU A 289 1.30 -8.09 -3.16
CA LEU A 289 2.16 -8.56 -2.06
C LEU A 289 3.28 -7.56 -1.75
N ALA A 290 3.90 -6.99 -2.78
CA ALA A 290 4.91 -5.94 -2.64
C ALA A 290 4.31 -4.68 -2.00
N PHE A 291 3.13 -4.25 -2.44
CA PHE A 291 2.43 -3.09 -1.86
C PHE A 291 2.08 -3.30 -0.39
N VAL A 292 1.51 -4.46 -0.03
CA VAL A 292 1.18 -4.79 1.37
C VAL A 292 2.45 -4.87 2.22
N SER A 293 3.52 -5.49 1.73
CA SER A 293 4.81 -5.54 2.41
C SER A 293 5.37 -4.15 2.68
N LEU A 294 5.37 -3.29 1.65
CA LEU A 294 5.84 -1.91 1.75
C LEU A 294 5.00 -1.10 2.75
N SER A 295 3.68 -1.21 2.66
CA SER A 295 2.75 -0.52 3.57
C SER A 295 2.98 -0.95 5.02
N LEU A 296 3.15 -2.26 5.27
CA LEU A 296 3.47 -2.80 6.60
C LEU A 296 4.79 -2.22 7.13
N GLY A 297 5.83 -2.16 6.29
CA GLY A 297 7.11 -1.57 6.66
C GLY A 297 7.01 -0.07 6.98
N LEU A 298 6.32 0.69 6.13
CA LEU A 298 6.17 2.15 6.29
C LEU A 298 5.31 2.51 7.51
N VAL A 299 4.19 1.83 7.71
CA VAL A 299 3.31 2.05 8.88
C VAL A 299 4.06 1.72 10.17
N ASN A 300 4.83 0.61 10.21
CA ASN A 300 5.64 0.28 11.36
C ASN A 300 6.77 1.29 11.64
N LEU A 301 7.19 2.10 10.68
CA LEU A 301 8.16 3.18 10.89
C LEU A 301 7.54 4.48 11.43
N LEU A 302 6.22 4.58 11.59
CA LEU A 302 5.59 5.76 12.18
C LEU A 302 6.05 5.94 13.64
N PRO A 303 6.31 7.18 14.09
CA PRO A 303 6.84 7.46 15.42
C PRO A 303 5.78 7.34 16.53
N ILE A 304 5.00 6.27 16.51
CA ILE A 304 3.83 6.03 17.37
C ILE A 304 3.99 4.65 18.04
N LEU A 305 4.05 4.59 19.38
CA LEU A 305 3.96 3.32 20.10
C LEU A 305 2.55 2.72 19.95
N PRO A 306 2.39 1.42 19.82
CA PRO A 306 3.40 0.36 20.00
C PRO A 306 4.16 -0.05 18.71
N LEU A 307 4.12 0.74 17.64
CA LEU A 307 4.82 0.45 16.39
C LEU A 307 6.35 0.58 16.57
N ASP A 308 7.12 -0.06 15.70
CA ASP A 308 8.59 -0.05 15.74
C ASP A 308 9.17 1.37 15.67
N GLY A 309 8.62 2.21 14.81
CA GLY A 309 9.02 3.62 14.69
C GLY A 309 8.87 4.39 16.01
N GLY A 310 7.89 4.04 16.84
CA GLY A 310 7.75 4.58 18.18
C GLY A 310 8.93 4.20 19.08
N HIS A 311 9.38 2.96 19.04
CA HIS A 311 10.57 2.52 19.79
C HIS A 311 11.85 3.19 19.28
N ILE A 312 11.99 3.38 17.96
CA ILE A 312 13.09 4.14 17.34
C ILE A 312 13.07 5.58 17.85
N PHE A 313 11.92 6.25 17.77
CA PHE A 313 11.74 7.63 18.20
C PHE A 313 12.15 7.83 19.67
N TRP A 314 11.64 6.98 20.58
CA TRP A 314 11.96 7.09 22.00
C TRP A 314 13.42 6.75 22.31
N SER A 315 14.03 5.85 21.55
CA SER A 315 15.47 5.56 21.65
C SER A 315 16.32 6.76 21.20
N LEU A 316 15.89 7.50 20.17
CA LEU A 316 16.54 8.74 19.75
C LEU A 316 16.39 9.85 20.82
N VAL A 317 15.19 10.00 21.40
CA VAL A 317 14.95 10.93 22.50
C VAL A 317 15.85 10.61 23.71
N GLU A 318 16.00 9.34 24.06
CA GLU A 318 16.93 8.90 25.12
C GLU A 318 18.36 9.31 24.80
N LYS A 319 18.82 9.08 23.57
CA LYS A 319 20.18 9.43 23.11
C LYS A 319 20.46 10.94 23.21
N VAL A 320 19.49 11.77 22.84
CA VAL A 320 19.60 13.23 22.90
C VAL A 320 19.58 13.73 24.37
N ARG A 321 18.72 13.15 25.21
CA ARG A 321 18.60 13.55 26.64
C ARG A 321 19.72 12.99 27.51
N GLY A 322 20.46 11.99 27.07
CA GLY A 322 21.50 11.29 27.85
C GLY A 322 20.95 10.48 29.04
N ARG A 323 19.63 10.29 29.13
CA ARG A 323 18.99 9.49 30.20
C ARG A 323 17.72 8.80 29.67
N PRO A 324 17.39 7.61 30.20
CA PRO A 324 16.19 6.88 29.83
C PRO A 324 14.90 7.68 30.04
N VAL A 325 13.92 7.43 29.19
CA VAL A 325 12.57 7.97 29.34
C VAL A 325 11.84 7.17 30.41
N SER A 326 11.08 7.84 31.28
CA SER A 326 10.36 7.15 32.36
C SER A 326 9.28 6.22 31.79
N LEU A 327 9.08 5.08 32.43
CA LEU A 327 8.08 4.08 32.02
C LEU A 327 6.69 4.66 31.91
N ARG A 328 6.28 5.51 32.87
CA ARG A 328 4.96 6.21 32.84
C ARG A 328 4.72 7.03 31.57
N VAL A 329 5.77 7.67 31.03
CA VAL A 329 5.65 8.44 29.78
C VAL A 329 5.48 7.46 28.60
N MET A 330 6.24 6.37 28.58
CA MET A 330 6.12 5.36 27.54
C MET A 330 4.75 4.66 27.54
N GLU A 331 4.24 4.30 28.73
CA GLU A 331 2.90 3.72 28.89
C GLU A 331 1.78 4.64 28.37
N ARG A 332 1.85 5.92 28.74
CA ARG A 332 0.88 6.92 28.23
C ARG A 332 0.98 7.09 26.72
N ALA A 333 2.20 7.15 26.18
CA ALA A 333 2.41 7.24 24.74
C ALA A 333 1.88 5.98 24.01
N THR A 334 2.08 4.80 24.59
CA THR A 334 1.54 3.53 24.09
C THR A 334 0.00 3.54 24.11
N ALA A 335 -0.61 4.00 25.21
CA ALA A 335 -2.07 4.08 25.31
C ALA A 335 -2.67 5.02 24.25
N VAL A 336 -2.05 6.19 24.04
CA VAL A 336 -2.45 7.12 22.95
C VAL A 336 -2.28 6.46 21.58
N GLY A 337 -1.15 5.81 21.35
CA GLY A 337 -0.91 5.14 20.08
C GLY A 337 -1.89 4.00 19.81
N ILE A 338 -2.19 3.17 20.81
CA ILE A 338 -3.24 2.13 20.69
C ILE A 338 -4.59 2.76 20.35
N ALA A 339 -4.97 3.86 21.02
CA ALA A 339 -6.22 4.56 20.73
C ALA A 339 -6.26 5.05 19.27
N LEU A 340 -5.15 5.61 18.75
CA LEU A 340 -5.05 6.03 17.36
C LEU A 340 -5.17 4.85 16.39
N VAL A 341 -4.47 3.73 16.64
CA VAL A 341 -4.55 2.52 15.81
C VAL A 341 -5.97 1.95 15.81
N LEU A 342 -6.63 1.89 16.96
CA LEU A 342 -8.02 1.44 17.07
C LEU A 342 -8.97 2.38 16.33
N MET A 343 -8.76 3.69 16.43
CA MET A 343 -9.55 4.69 15.69
C MET A 343 -9.42 4.44 14.18
N LEU A 344 -8.20 4.25 13.66
CA LEU A 344 -7.98 3.95 12.25
C LEU A 344 -8.61 2.64 11.81
N PHE A 345 -8.51 1.60 12.66
CA PHE A 345 -9.14 0.32 12.41
C PHE A 345 -10.67 0.45 12.28
N PHE A 346 -11.31 1.16 13.21
CA PHE A 346 -12.77 1.36 13.15
C PHE A 346 -13.19 2.27 12.00
N LEU A 347 -12.38 3.28 11.63
CA LEU A 347 -12.64 4.10 10.44
C LEU A 347 -12.58 3.24 9.17
N GLY A 348 -11.51 2.46 9.00
CA GLY A 348 -11.39 1.55 7.85
C GLY A 348 -12.52 0.53 7.79
N LEU A 349 -12.88 -0.08 8.92
CA LEU A 349 -13.99 -1.03 9.00
C LEU A 349 -15.34 -0.36 8.65
N SER A 350 -15.58 0.86 9.12
CA SER A 350 -16.78 1.63 8.80
C SER A 350 -16.86 1.95 7.30
N ASN A 351 -15.74 2.35 6.69
CA ASN A 351 -15.67 2.61 5.26
C ASN A 351 -15.91 1.32 4.45
N ASP A 352 -15.31 0.19 4.88
CA ASP A 352 -15.50 -1.11 4.21
C ASP A 352 -16.97 -1.55 4.26
N ILE A 353 -17.64 -1.41 5.43
CA ILE A 353 -19.06 -1.72 5.57
C ILE A 353 -19.90 -0.81 4.68
N GLY A 354 -19.59 0.48 4.61
CA GLY A 354 -20.26 1.44 3.73
C GLY A 354 -20.15 1.04 2.26
N ARG A 355 -18.97 0.56 1.82
CA ARG A 355 -18.74 0.08 0.45
C ARG A 355 -19.49 -1.21 0.14
N ILE A 356 -19.51 -2.18 1.08
CA ILE A 356 -20.24 -3.45 0.89
C ILE A 356 -21.77 -3.23 0.82
N THR A 357 -22.29 -2.30 1.61
CA THR A 357 -23.74 -2.02 1.65
C THR A 357 -24.18 -1.02 0.57
N GLY A 358 -23.23 -0.33 -0.07
CA GLY A 358 -23.44 0.60 -1.17
C GLY A 358 -23.07 0.01 -2.53
N GLU A 359 -22.10 0.61 -3.22
CA GLU A 359 -21.73 0.25 -4.61
C GLU A 359 -20.70 -0.88 -4.73
N GLY A 360 -20.16 -1.41 -3.61
CA GLY A 360 -19.15 -2.47 -3.59
C GLY A 360 -17.69 -1.98 -3.74
N PHE A 361 -16.74 -2.94 -3.80
CA PHE A 361 -15.31 -2.66 -4.06
C PHE A 361 -15.03 -2.81 -5.55
N GLU A 362 -14.94 -1.72 -6.29
CA GLU A 362 -14.41 -1.73 -7.66
C GLU A 362 -12.90 -1.50 -7.64
N VAL A 363 -12.13 -2.44 -8.22
CA VAL A 363 -10.71 -2.23 -8.53
C VAL A 363 -10.64 -1.32 -9.76
N ARG A 364 -10.06 -0.15 -9.62
CA ARG A 364 -9.91 0.85 -10.69
C ARG A 364 -8.49 0.90 -11.23
#